data_c0280658ee5e84105b29fc93c7a88224
#
_entry.id   c0280658ee5e84105b29fc93c7a88224
#
_cell.length_a   1.000
_cell.length_b   1.000
_cell.length_c   1.000
_cell.angle_alpha   90.00
_cell.angle_beta   90.00
_cell.angle_gamma   90.00
#
_symmetry.space_group_name_H-M   'P 1'
#
loop_
_entity.id
_entity.type
_entity.pdbx_description
1 polymer ?
#
loop_
_entity_poly.entity_id
_entity_poly.type
_entity_poly.pdbx_seq_one_letter_code
_entity_poly.pdbx_strand_id
1 'polypeptide(L)'
;MNYLMTLLASAIGSCALGTPDGEVPVLTPEVFIETARADSTAFILDVRRPGEFAEGHLEGAQLLDWLDQPAFIEGIKHFDKKRTYYLYCRSGKRSNAAAIYMQAEGFRVRDMAGGYMRWTAEGRPVVK
;
A
#
# COMPACT_ATOMS: atom_id res chain seq x y z
N MET A 1 -24.31 28.37 19.01
CA MET A 1 -24.26 27.02 19.53
C MET A 1 -24.27 25.98 18.45
N ASN A 2 -25.18 26.11 17.54
CA ASN A 2 -25.37 25.07 16.51
C ASN A 2 -24.17 24.96 15.56
N TYR A 3 -23.49 26.02 15.38
CA TYR A 3 -22.34 26.02 14.47
C TYR A 3 -21.19 25.18 14.95
N LEU A 4 -21.13 24.89 16.21
CA LEU A 4 -20.09 24.01 16.75
C LEU A 4 -20.20 22.61 16.16
N MET A 5 -21.41 22.11 16.05
CA MET A 5 -21.60 20.78 15.51
C MET A 5 -21.28 20.72 14.03
N THR A 6 -21.57 21.78 13.32
CA THR A 6 -21.22 21.88 11.92
C THR A 6 -19.72 21.79 11.70
N LEU A 7 -18.98 22.46 12.54
CA LEU A 7 -17.52 22.42 12.46
C LEU A 7 -16.99 21.02 12.71
N LEU A 8 -17.57 20.33 13.69
CA LEU A 8 -17.16 18.97 13.98
C LEU A 8 -17.40 18.05 12.79
N ALA A 9 -18.56 18.20 12.17
CA ALA A 9 -18.87 17.37 11.02
C ALA A 9 -17.87 17.59 9.90
N SER A 10 -17.48 18.82 9.67
CA SER A 10 -16.47 19.13 8.66
C SER A 10 -15.15 18.49 8.97
N ALA A 11 -14.73 18.58 10.22
CA ALA A 11 -13.47 18.00 10.64
C ALA A 11 -13.47 16.49 10.44
N ILE A 12 -14.57 15.84 10.78
CA ILE A 12 -14.70 14.41 10.60
C ILE A 12 -14.60 14.04 9.13
N GLY A 13 -15.27 14.79 8.28
CA GLY A 13 -15.22 14.55 6.86
C GLY A 13 -13.80 14.64 6.31
N SER A 14 -13.05 15.64 6.76
CA SER A 14 -11.66 15.79 6.37
C SER A 14 -10.83 14.58 6.75
N CYS A 15 -10.99 14.12 7.97
CA CYS A 15 -10.22 12.98 8.47
C CYS A 15 -10.53 11.71 7.69
N ALA A 16 -11.77 11.56 7.27
CA ALA A 16 -12.19 10.36 6.55
C ALA A 16 -11.53 10.21 5.19
N LEU A 17 -10.98 11.29 4.64
CA LEU A 17 -10.36 11.25 3.32
C LEU A 17 -8.92 10.74 3.36
N GLY A 18 -8.37 10.49 4.54
CA GLY A 18 -7.00 10.01 4.65
C GLY A 18 -6.01 11.09 4.27
N THR A 19 -5.46 11.76 5.26
CA THR A 19 -4.48 12.82 5.03
C THR A 19 -3.07 12.21 4.92
N PRO A 20 -2.13 12.92 4.28
CA PRO A 20 -0.74 12.47 4.24
C PRO A 20 -0.11 12.32 5.62
N ASP A 21 -0.70 12.94 6.64
CA ASP A 21 -0.19 12.89 8.01
C ASP A 21 -0.72 11.71 8.82
N GLY A 22 -1.69 10.96 8.28
CA GLY A 22 -2.23 9.80 8.97
C GLY A 22 -1.27 8.62 8.92
N GLU A 23 -1.50 7.65 9.78
CA GLU A 23 -0.71 6.43 9.76
C GLU A 23 -1.08 5.59 8.55
N VAL A 24 -0.08 4.90 8.00
CA VAL A 24 -0.31 3.94 6.92
C VAL A 24 -1.10 2.77 7.47
N PRO A 25 -2.25 2.43 6.88
CA PRO A 25 -2.97 1.23 7.30
C PRO A 25 -2.15 -0.02 7.02
N VAL A 26 -1.96 -0.84 8.04
CA VAL A 26 -1.24 -2.11 7.92
C VAL A 26 -2.24 -3.23 8.11
N LEU A 27 -2.42 -4.04 7.09
CA LEU A 27 -3.46 -5.07 7.03
C LEU A 27 -2.85 -6.45 7.08
N THR A 28 -3.56 -7.41 7.71
CA THR A 28 -3.15 -8.80 7.62
C THR A 28 -3.20 -9.25 6.16
N PRO A 29 -2.47 -10.32 5.79
CA PRO A 29 -2.55 -10.81 4.40
C PRO A 29 -3.97 -11.11 3.95
N GLU A 30 -4.79 -11.66 4.82
CA GLU A 30 -6.19 -11.95 4.48
C GLU A 30 -6.96 -10.68 4.14
N VAL A 31 -6.91 -9.70 5.04
CA VAL A 31 -7.64 -8.44 4.83
C VAL A 31 -7.06 -7.67 3.65
N PHE A 32 -5.74 -7.70 3.50
CA PHE A 32 -5.05 -7.06 2.38
C PHE A 32 -5.61 -7.55 1.05
N ILE A 33 -5.64 -8.86 0.86
CA ILE A 33 -6.06 -9.40 -0.44
C ILE A 33 -7.57 -9.30 -0.64
N GLU A 34 -8.36 -9.47 0.41
CA GLU A 34 -9.81 -9.33 0.30
C GLU A 34 -10.19 -7.90 -0.06
N THR A 35 -9.53 -6.94 0.58
CA THR A 35 -9.80 -5.53 0.31
C THR A 35 -9.37 -5.16 -1.10
N ALA A 36 -8.20 -5.63 -1.52
CA ALA A 36 -7.70 -5.35 -2.86
C ALA A 36 -8.62 -5.93 -3.93
N ARG A 37 -9.12 -7.14 -3.72
CA ARG A 37 -10.03 -7.77 -4.69
C ARG A 37 -11.36 -7.05 -4.81
N ALA A 38 -11.81 -6.44 -3.74
CA ALA A 38 -13.07 -5.70 -3.73
C ALA A 38 -12.92 -4.26 -4.23
N ASP A 39 -11.70 -3.81 -4.45
CA ASP A 39 -11.38 -2.44 -4.83
C ASP A 39 -11.00 -2.41 -6.31
N SER A 40 -11.87 -1.85 -7.14
CA SER A 40 -11.62 -1.78 -8.59
C SER A 40 -10.45 -0.88 -8.95
N THR A 41 -9.99 -0.04 -8.01
CA THR A 41 -8.85 0.85 -8.24
C THR A 41 -7.55 0.24 -7.72
N ALA A 42 -7.59 -0.94 -7.11
CA ALA A 42 -6.43 -1.53 -6.46
C ALA A 42 -5.27 -1.76 -7.42
N PHE A 43 -4.09 -1.46 -6.92
CA PHE A 43 -2.84 -1.71 -7.62
C PHE A 43 -1.92 -2.38 -6.60
N ILE A 44 -1.59 -3.65 -6.84
CA ILE A 44 -0.71 -4.39 -5.92
C ILE A 44 0.73 -4.14 -6.33
N LEU A 45 1.51 -3.63 -5.39
CA LEU A 45 2.88 -3.20 -5.65
C LEU A 45 3.87 -3.99 -4.79
N ASP A 46 4.72 -4.77 -5.46
CA ASP A 46 5.80 -5.50 -4.81
C ASP A 46 7.02 -4.58 -4.81
N VAL A 47 7.49 -4.20 -3.62
CA VAL A 47 8.60 -3.26 -3.52
C VAL A 47 9.93 -3.96 -3.17
N ARG A 48 9.98 -5.29 -3.42
CA ARG A 48 11.20 -6.09 -3.20
C ARG A 48 12.17 -5.92 -4.36
N ARG A 49 13.29 -6.62 -4.29
CA ARG A 49 14.28 -6.67 -5.35
C ARG A 49 13.80 -7.55 -6.49
N PRO A 50 14.30 -7.31 -7.71
CA PRO A 50 13.89 -8.10 -8.87
C PRO A 50 14.08 -9.61 -8.70
N GLY A 51 15.16 -10.05 -8.05
CA GLY A 51 15.39 -11.46 -7.83
C GLY A 51 14.34 -12.10 -6.93
N GLU A 52 13.90 -11.39 -5.92
CA GLU A 52 12.83 -11.87 -5.06
C GLU A 52 11.52 -12.02 -5.83
N PHE A 53 11.20 -11.01 -6.63
CA PHE A 53 9.99 -11.03 -7.44
C PHE A 53 9.98 -12.21 -8.43
N ALA A 54 11.13 -12.46 -9.06
CA ALA A 54 11.24 -13.54 -10.04
C ALA A 54 11.04 -14.92 -9.42
N GLU A 55 11.39 -15.09 -8.15
CA GLU A 55 11.22 -16.36 -7.46
C GLU A 55 9.78 -16.64 -7.06
N GLY A 56 8.95 -15.60 -7.00
CA GLY A 56 7.54 -15.74 -6.67
C GLY A 56 6.99 -14.41 -6.18
N HIS A 57 5.75 -14.14 -6.53
CA HIS A 57 5.07 -12.91 -6.13
C HIS A 57 3.57 -13.12 -6.12
N LEU A 58 2.82 -12.19 -5.57
CA LEU A 58 1.37 -12.24 -5.58
C LEU A 58 0.86 -12.03 -7.00
N GLU A 59 -0.17 -12.78 -7.37
CA GLU A 59 -0.79 -12.63 -8.69
C GLU A 59 -1.25 -11.18 -8.90
N GLY A 60 -0.91 -10.63 -10.05
CA GLY A 60 -1.26 -9.26 -10.38
C GLY A 60 -0.34 -8.20 -9.82
N ALA A 61 0.64 -8.58 -9.00
CA ALA A 61 1.58 -7.61 -8.45
C ALA A 61 2.53 -7.10 -9.53
N GLN A 62 2.86 -5.83 -9.44
CA GLN A 62 3.88 -5.22 -10.28
C GLN A 62 5.05 -4.83 -9.41
N LEU A 63 6.24 -4.88 -9.98
CA LEU A 63 7.48 -4.65 -9.24
C LEU A 63 7.92 -3.20 -9.36
N LEU A 64 8.26 -2.60 -8.21
CA LEU A 64 8.98 -1.33 -8.19
C LEU A 64 9.87 -1.35 -6.95
N ASP A 65 11.16 -1.57 -7.15
CA ASP A 65 12.12 -1.83 -6.09
C ASP A 65 12.36 -0.60 -5.22
N TRP A 66 11.96 -0.68 -3.96
CA TRP A 66 12.14 0.42 -3.01
C TRP A 66 13.62 0.74 -2.78
N LEU A 67 14.50 -0.25 -2.87
CA LEU A 67 15.92 -0.02 -2.62
C LEU A 67 16.63 0.66 -3.79
N ASP A 68 16.00 0.68 -4.96
CA ASP A 68 16.48 1.50 -6.07
C ASP A 68 15.74 2.84 -5.99
N GLN A 69 16.20 3.70 -5.10
CA GLN A 69 15.51 4.95 -4.79
C GLN A 69 15.26 5.85 -6.00
N PRO A 70 16.26 6.08 -6.87
CA PRO A 70 15.99 6.91 -8.05
C PRO A 70 14.89 6.35 -8.93
N ALA A 71 14.90 5.04 -9.18
CA ALA A 71 13.89 4.39 -10.00
C ALA A 71 12.53 4.40 -9.31
N PHE A 72 12.49 4.20 -8.00
CA PHE A 72 11.24 4.21 -7.25
C PHE A 72 10.58 5.58 -7.31
N ILE A 73 11.34 6.61 -6.99
CA ILE A 73 10.84 7.99 -6.98
C ILE A 73 10.34 8.39 -8.37
N GLU A 74 11.11 8.05 -9.40
CA GLU A 74 10.71 8.36 -10.77
C GLU A 74 9.47 7.56 -11.19
N GLY A 75 9.42 6.28 -10.81
CA GLY A 75 8.32 5.40 -11.18
C GLY A 75 6.99 5.85 -10.63
N ILE A 76 6.93 6.26 -9.37
CA ILE A 76 5.65 6.64 -8.79
C ILE A 76 5.10 7.96 -9.34
N LYS A 77 5.93 8.75 -10.01
CA LYS A 77 5.44 9.97 -10.67
C LYS A 77 4.44 9.66 -11.77
N HIS A 78 4.48 8.45 -12.30
CA HIS A 78 3.57 8.03 -13.37
C HIS A 78 2.32 7.33 -12.84
N PHE A 79 2.20 7.16 -11.54
CA PHE A 79 1.06 6.49 -10.92
C PHE A 79 -0.13 7.43 -10.77
N ASP A 80 -1.32 6.88 -10.98
CA ASP A 80 -2.57 7.62 -10.82
C ASP A 80 -2.94 7.69 -9.34
N LYS A 81 -3.01 8.91 -8.80
CA LYS A 81 -3.35 9.11 -7.39
C LYS A 81 -4.80 8.79 -7.05
N LYS A 82 -5.61 8.51 -8.04
CA LYS A 82 -6.99 8.07 -7.82
C LYS A 82 -7.08 6.59 -7.47
N ARG A 83 -6.00 5.84 -7.68
CA ARG A 83 -5.95 4.42 -7.32
C ARG A 83 -5.51 4.25 -5.88
N THR A 84 -5.76 3.07 -5.33
CA THR A 84 -5.25 2.70 -4.01
C THR A 84 -4.13 1.67 -4.22
N TYR A 85 -2.99 1.92 -3.60
CA TYR A 85 -1.80 1.10 -3.78
C TYR A 85 -1.61 0.19 -2.58
N TYR A 86 -1.54 -1.11 -2.85
CA TYR A 86 -1.44 -2.16 -1.86
C TYR A 86 -0.01 -2.70 -1.93
N LEU A 87 0.81 -2.33 -0.95
CA LEU A 87 2.25 -2.61 -0.97
C LEU A 87 2.61 -3.80 -0.11
N TYR A 88 3.60 -4.55 -0.56
CA TYR A 88 4.21 -5.56 0.30
C TYR A 88 5.69 -5.70 -0.05
N CYS A 89 6.45 -6.18 0.94
CA CYS A 89 7.83 -6.60 0.72
C CYS A 89 8.01 -7.98 1.35
N ARG A 90 9.22 -8.34 1.74
CA ARG A 90 9.47 -9.64 2.35
C ARG A 90 8.90 -9.74 3.77
N SER A 91 9.18 -8.74 4.62
CA SER A 91 8.82 -8.78 6.05
C SER A 91 7.88 -7.66 6.48
N GLY A 92 7.67 -6.66 5.64
CA GLY A 92 6.88 -5.49 5.96
C GLY A 92 7.73 -4.24 6.19
N LYS A 93 9.04 -4.38 6.34
CA LYS A 93 9.89 -3.23 6.68
C LYS A 93 10.07 -2.28 5.50
N ARG A 94 10.48 -2.80 4.34
CA ARG A 94 10.66 -1.97 3.14
C ARG A 94 9.35 -1.38 2.67
N SER A 95 8.29 -2.19 2.69
CA SER A 95 6.98 -1.75 2.20
C SER A 95 6.38 -0.68 3.10
N ASN A 96 6.60 -0.77 4.42
CA ASN A 96 6.12 0.28 5.31
C ASN A 96 6.82 1.60 5.02
N ALA A 97 8.14 1.57 4.82
CA ALA A 97 8.89 2.78 4.47
C ALA A 97 8.43 3.35 3.13
N ALA A 98 8.25 2.50 2.13
CA ALA A 98 7.77 2.92 0.82
C ALA A 98 6.37 3.52 0.90
N ALA A 99 5.49 2.89 1.69
CA ALA A 99 4.12 3.37 1.86
C ALA A 99 4.09 4.74 2.54
N ILE A 100 4.92 4.93 3.56
CA ILE A 100 5.02 6.23 4.22
C ILE A 100 5.45 7.30 3.22
N TYR A 101 6.45 6.98 2.40
CA TYR A 101 6.91 7.92 1.38
C TYR A 101 5.80 8.25 0.38
N MET A 102 5.12 7.23 -0.13
CA MET A 102 4.05 7.42 -1.11
C MET A 102 2.89 8.21 -0.51
N GLN A 103 2.53 7.92 0.73
CA GLN A 103 1.45 8.65 1.40
C GLN A 103 1.79 10.14 1.52
N ALA A 104 3.02 10.44 1.88
CA ALA A 104 3.47 11.83 1.97
C ALA A 104 3.42 12.53 0.60
N GLU A 105 3.52 11.77 -0.48
CA GLU A 105 3.41 12.29 -1.84
C GLU A 105 1.96 12.35 -2.34
N GLY A 106 0.99 12.00 -1.49
CA GLY A 106 -0.43 12.13 -1.80
C GLY A 106 -1.12 10.87 -2.28
N PHE A 107 -0.47 9.72 -2.19
CA PHE A 107 -1.07 8.45 -2.63
C PHE A 107 -1.86 7.80 -1.50
N ARG A 108 -2.92 7.08 -1.87
CA ARG A 108 -3.63 6.21 -0.94
C ARG A 108 -2.91 4.87 -0.92
N VAL A 109 -2.51 4.43 0.26
CA VAL A 109 -1.68 3.23 0.41
C VAL A 109 -2.23 2.31 1.48
N ARG A 110 -1.93 1.02 1.32
CA ARG A 110 -2.16 -0.02 2.31
C ARG A 110 -0.91 -0.89 2.34
N ASP A 111 -0.52 -1.38 3.50
CA ASP A 111 0.69 -2.18 3.65
C ASP A 111 0.31 -3.55 4.21
N MET A 112 1.03 -4.59 3.80
CA MET A 112 0.77 -5.95 4.27
C MET A 112 1.63 -6.28 5.49
N ALA A 113 0.99 -6.59 6.61
CA ALA A 113 1.68 -7.03 7.81
C ALA A 113 2.41 -8.34 7.54
N GLY A 114 3.67 -8.42 7.96
CA GLY A 114 4.46 -9.64 7.83
C GLY A 114 4.95 -9.95 6.42
N GLY A 115 4.46 -9.26 5.44
CA GLY A 115 4.92 -9.33 4.06
C GLY A 115 4.81 -10.71 3.41
N TYR A 116 5.63 -10.92 2.39
CA TYR A 116 5.64 -12.15 1.61
C TYR A 116 5.93 -13.38 2.47
N MET A 117 6.79 -13.22 3.49
CA MET A 117 7.10 -14.33 4.40
C MET A 117 5.84 -14.85 5.09
N ARG A 118 5.03 -13.94 5.62
CA ARG A 118 3.79 -14.32 6.28
C ARG A 118 2.78 -14.86 5.30
N TRP A 119 2.68 -14.25 4.12
CA TRP A 119 1.80 -14.71 3.04
C TRP A 119 2.06 -16.17 2.70
N THR A 120 3.33 -16.53 2.48
CA THR A 120 3.68 -17.91 2.12
C THR A 120 3.58 -18.87 3.31
N ALA A 121 3.90 -18.40 4.51
CA ALA A 121 3.75 -19.23 5.70
C ALA A 121 2.29 -19.60 5.95
N GLU A 122 1.36 -18.77 5.53
CA GLU A 122 -0.07 -19.04 5.63
C GLU A 122 -0.59 -19.88 4.45
N GLY A 123 0.30 -20.31 3.57
CA GLY A 123 -0.08 -21.17 2.45
C GLY A 123 -0.82 -20.46 1.32
N ARG A 124 -0.73 -19.16 1.23
CA ARG A 124 -1.44 -18.40 0.21
C ARG A 124 -0.74 -18.49 -1.13
N PRO A 125 -1.48 -18.42 -2.25
CA PRO A 125 -0.92 -18.70 -3.58
C PRO A 125 0.04 -17.63 -4.07
N VAL A 126 1.03 -18.08 -4.83
CA VAL A 126 1.99 -17.20 -5.51
C VAL A 126 2.13 -17.63 -6.96
N VAL A 127 2.64 -16.73 -7.79
CA VAL A 127 2.94 -16.98 -9.19
C VAL A 127 4.38 -16.61 -9.48
N LYS A 128 4.89 -17.01 -10.65
CA LYS A 128 6.25 -16.63 -11.06
C LYS A 128 6.25 -15.85 -12.35
#